data_717001d792a0889eb3b40e2959c103cc
#
_entry.id   717001d792a0889eb3b40e2959c103cc
#
_cell.length_a   1.000
_cell.length_b   1.000
_cell.length_c   1.000
_cell.angle_alpha   90.00
_cell.angle_beta   90.00
_cell.angle_gamma   90.00
#
_symmetry.space_group_name_H-M   'P 1'
#
loop_
_entity.id
_entity.type
_entity.pdbx_description
1 polymer ?
#
loop_
_entity_poly.entity_id
_entity_poly.type
_entity_poly.pdbx_seq_one_letter_code
_entity_poly.pdbx_strand_id
1 'polypeptide(L)'
;MQVFRGFQHPGVAPACALTIGNFDGVHRGHQAMLSLLRGEARQRGLPSCVLTFEPHPRDYFARVLGKPALAPARIVTLRDKLDQLQACGVDQVVVLRFDAQLAALSPQAFIDQVLCQGLGARYVLVGDDFRFGAQRAGDYALLDAAGARQGFDVARMNSYEVHGLRAVSYTHLTLPTILL
;
A
#
# COMPACT_ATOMS: atom_id res chain seq x y z
N MET A 1 17.68 1.32 -1.60
CA MET A 1 16.42 0.92 -0.95
C MET A 1 16.67 -0.17 0.09
N GLN A 2 16.14 -0.04 1.28
CA GLN A 2 16.18 -1.06 2.32
C GLN A 2 14.84 -1.82 2.36
N VAL A 3 14.88 -3.12 2.63
CA VAL A 3 13.67 -3.97 2.68
C VAL A 3 13.58 -4.66 4.03
N PHE A 4 12.46 -4.50 4.71
CA PHE A 4 12.20 -5.06 6.03
C PHE A 4 10.98 -5.99 6.00
N ARG A 5 11.08 -7.11 6.69
CA ARG A 5 9.93 -7.99 6.95
C ARG A 5 9.35 -7.66 8.34
N GLY A 6 8.25 -6.91 8.33
CA GLY A 6 7.69 -6.32 9.55
C GLY A 6 8.36 -4.99 9.95
N PHE A 7 7.73 -4.27 10.85
CA PHE A 7 8.18 -2.96 11.31
C PHE A 7 8.98 -3.00 12.62
N GLN A 8 9.19 -4.18 13.20
CA GLN A 8 9.94 -4.32 14.47
C GLN A 8 11.45 -4.40 14.27
N HIS A 9 11.92 -4.32 13.02
CA HIS A 9 13.35 -4.38 12.74
C HIS A 9 14.01 -3.04 13.12
N PRO A 10 15.15 -3.04 13.85
CA PRO A 10 15.79 -1.80 14.34
C PRO A 10 16.30 -0.87 13.23
N GLY A 11 16.43 -1.36 12.00
CA GLY A 11 16.81 -0.55 10.83
C GLY A 11 15.65 0.20 10.18
N VAL A 12 14.41 -0.06 10.59
CA VAL A 12 13.25 0.71 10.11
C VAL A 12 13.37 2.13 10.64
N ALA A 13 13.22 3.11 9.77
CA ALA A 13 13.30 4.52 10.17
C ALA A 13 12.21 4.84 11.21
N PRO A 14 12.53 5.61 12.25
CA PRO A 14 11.60 5.94 13.33
C PRO A 14 10.47 6.87 12.90
N ALA A 15 10.61 7.51 11.73
CA ALA A 15 9.59 8.34 11.11
C ALA A 15 9.72 8.27 9.58
N CYS A 16 8.61 8.33 8.86
CA CYS A 16 8.62 8.26 7.40
C CYS A 16 7.44 8.99 6.74
N ALA A 17 7.61 9.28 5.45
CA ALA A 17 6.50 9.55 4.53
C ALA A 17 6.09 8.22 3.88
N LEU A 18 4.83 7.84 4.04
CA LEU A 18 4.33 6.49 3.79
C LEU A 18 3.32 6.43 2.65
N THR A 19 3.38 5.39 1.85
CA THR A 19 2.24 4.92 1.04
C THR A 19 1.94 3.46 1.32
N ILE A 20 0.68 3.07 1.15
CA ILE A 20 0.18 1.73 1.48
C ILE A 20 -0.47 1.13 0.24
N GLY A 21 -0.03 -0.05 -0.15
CA GLY A 21 -0.63 -0.73 -1.30
C GLY A 21 -0.07 -2.12 -1.56
N ASN A 22 -0.75 -2.84 -2.43
CA ASN A 22 -0.30 -4.17 -2.83
C ASN A 22 0.82 -4.11 -3.86
N PHE A 23 0.85 -3.08 -4.71
CA PHE A 23 1.86 -2.87 -5.75
C PHE A 23 2.10 -4.13 -6.61
N ASP A 24 1.02 -4.81 -6.98
CA ASP A 24 1.08 -5.95 -7.88
C ASP A 24 1.21 -5.45 -9.33
N GLY A 25 2.45 -5.27 -9.77
CA GLY A 25 2.84 -4.49 -10.93
C GLY A 25 2.87 -2.98 -10.65
N VAL A 26 4.06 -2.38 -10.73
CA VAL A 26 4.24 -0.93 -10.48
C VAL A 26 3.92 -0.18 -11.79
N HIS A 27 2.63 -0.04 -12.08
CA HIS A 27 2.13 0.66 -13.25
C HIS A 27 2.32 2.19 -13.15
N ARG A 28 2.05 2.93 -14.23
CA ARG A 28 2.27 4.39 -14.30
C ARG A 28 1.61 5.17 -13.16
N GLY A 29 0.41 4.76 -12.73
CA GLY A 29 -0.26 5.39 -11.57
C GLY A 29 0.52 5.19 -10.26
N HIS A 30 1.05 3.99 -10.03
CA HIS A 30 1.94 3.74 -8.90
C HIS A 30 3.23 4.54 -9.01
N GLN A 31 3.85 4.63 -10.20
CA GLN A 31 5.06 5.41 -10.41
C GLN A 31 4.84 6.91 -10.12
N ALA A 32 3.71 7.47 -10.55
CA ALA A 32 3.31 8.84 -10.25
C ALA A 32 3.12 9.05 -8.73
N MET A 33 2.42 8.12 -8.06
CA MET A 33 2.23 8.14 -6.60
C MET A 33 3.58 8.10 -5.86
N LEU A 34 4.48 7.23 -6.26
CA LEU A 34 5.81 7.10 -5.65
C LEU A 34 6.68 8.35 -5.90
N SER A 35 6.54 8.98 -7.07
CA SER A 35 7.21 10.25 -7.35
C SER A 35 6.72 11.38 -6.44
N LEU A 36 5.40 11.51 -6.25
CA LEU A 36 4.80 12.47 -5.31
C LEU A 36 5.25 12.19 -3.87
N LEU A 37 5.19 10.93 -3.43
CA LEU A 37 5.62 10.52 -2.11
C LEU A 37 7.08 10.92 -1.83
N ARG A 38 7.97 10.68 -2.78
CA ARG A 38 9.39 11.06 -2.66
C ARG A 38 9.60 12.57 -2.62
N GLY A 39 8.80 13.33 -3.36
CA GLY A 39 8.80 14.79 -3.29
C GLY A 39 8.45 15.28 -1.89
N GLU A 40 7.34 14.80 -1.33
CA GLU A 40 6.88 15.12 0.02
C GLU A 40 7.88 14.66 1.10
N ALA A 41 8.43 13.46 0.96
CA ALA A 41 9.44 12.93 1.87
C ALA A 41 10.66 13.86 1.96
N ARG A 42 11.19 14.30 0.80
CA ARG A 42 12.33 15.23 0.75
C ARG A 42 12.02 16.57 1.40
N GLN A 43 10.86 17.16 1.11
CA GLN A 43 10.47 18.45 1.69
C GLN A 43 10.36 18.39 3.21
N ARG A 44 10.00 17.21 3.75
CA ARG A 44 9.85 16.97 5.19
C ARG A 44 11.12 16.45 5.86
N GLY A 45 12.17 16.17 5.10
CA GLY A 45 13.40 15.55 5.63
C GLY A 45 13.18 14.11 6.13
N LEU A 46 12.23 13.38 5.51
CA LEU A 46 11.86 12.02 5.89
C LEU A 46 12.25 11.02 4.79
N PRO A 47 12.52 9.76 5.14
CA PRO A 47 12.61 8.70 4.14
C PRO A 47 11.23 8.37 3.56
N SER A 48 11.18 8.08 2.27
CA SER A 48 10.00 7.52 1.61
C SER A 48 9.86 6.04 1.95
N CYS A 49 8.67 5.62 2.37
CA CYS A 49 8.35 4.27 2.78
C CYS A 49 7.18 3.71 1.98
N VAL A 50 7.31 2.48 1.52
CA VAL A 50 6.21 1.69 0.97
C VAL A 50 5.84 0.59 1.95
N LEU A 51 4.59 0.55 2.38
CA LEU A 51 4.00 -0.56 3.12
C LEU A 51 3.26 -1.47 2.15
N THR A 52 3.70 -2.72 2.07
CA THR A 52 3.06 -3.76 1.24
C THR A 52 2.87 -5.05 2.02
N PHE A 53 2.16 -6.00 1.43
CA PHE A 53 1.71 -7.20 2.12
C PHE A 53 2.14 -8.47 1.37
N GLU A 54 2.51 -9.51 2.13
CA GLU A 54 2.78 -10.84 1.60
C GLU A 54 2.30 -11.90 2.60
N PRO A 55 1.46 -12.89 2.20
CA PRO A 55 0.84 -12.99 0.86
C PRO A 55 -0.07 -11.80 0.55
N HIS A 56 -0.44 -11.67 -0.73
CA HIS A 56 -1.45 -10.67 -1.13
C HIS A 56 -2.76 -10.88 -0.35
N PRO A 57 -3.45 -9.83 0.14
CA PRO A 57 -4.66 -9.99 0.95
C PRO A 57 -5.73 -10.87 0.31
N ARG A 58 -5.94 -10.76 -1.00
CA ARG A 58 -6.92 -11.62 -1.71
C ARG A 58 -6.50 -13.08 -1.76
N ASP A 59 -5.20 -13.38 -1.89
CA ASP A 59 -4.69 -14.76 -1.85
C ASP A 59 -4.92 -15.37 -0.46
N TYR A 60 -4.69 -14.58 0.58
CA TYR A 60 -4.98 -14.99 1.95
C TYR A 60 -6.45 -15.34 2.12
N PHE A 61 -7.39 -14.45 1.75
CA PHE A 61 -8.82 -14.69 1.90
C PHE A 61 -9.31 -15.82 1.01
N ALA A 62 -8.85 -15.95 -0.23
CA ALA A 62 -9.18 -17.05 -1.12
C ALA A 62 -8.84 -18.41 -0.49
N ARG A 63 -7.65 -18.48 0.13
CA ARG A 63 -7.20 -19.69 0.85
C ARG A 63 -8.05 -19.98 2.10
N VAL A 64 -8.31 -18.96 2.94
CA VAL A 64 -9.11 -19.11 4.16
C VAL A 64 -10.53 -19.56 3.84
N LEU A 65 -11.10 -19.05 2.75
CA LEU A 65 -12.46 -19.43 2.30
C LEU A 65 -12.51 -20.75 1.52
N GLY A 66 -11.37 -21.38 1.25
CA GLY A 66 -11.31 -22.59 0.42
C GLY A 66 -11.74 -22.36 -1.04
N LYS A 67 -11.62 -21.11 -1.53
CA LYS A 67 -12.05 -20.70 -2.87
C LYS A 67 -10.88 -20.15 -3.68
N PRO A 68 -9.98 -21.00 -4.19
CA PRO A 68 -8.78 -20.55 -4.91
C PRO A 68 -9.09 -19.70 -6.16
N ALA A 69 -10.27 -19.89 -6.77
CA ALA A 69 -10.71 -19.08 -7.90
C ALA A 69 -10.91 -17.57 -7.55
N LEU A 70 -11.01 -17.21 -6.28
CA LEU A 70 -11.06 -15.81 -5.84
C LEU A 70 -9.68 -15.16 -5.71
N ALA A 71 -8.60 -15.95 -5.77
CA ALA A 71 -7.26 -15.40 -5.79
C ALA A 71 -7.00 -14.73 -7.15
N PRO A 72 -6.56 -13.47 -7.18
CA PRO A 72 -6.19 -12.84 -8.44
C PRO A 72 -4.95 -13.51 -9.03
N ALA A 73 -4.84 -13.52 -10.36
CA ALA A 73 -3.56 -13.83 -10.97
C ALA A 73 -2.52 -12.79 -10.53
N ARG A 74 -1.39 -13.27 -10.00
CA ARG A 74 -0.27 -12.38 -9.63
C ARG A 74 0.40 -11.89 -10.91
N ILE A 75 0.58 -10.58 -11.01
CA ILE A 75 1.26 -9.96 -12.16
C ILE A 75 2.77 -10.08 -12.00
N VAL A 76 3.26 -9.89 -10.76
CA VAL A 76 4.68 -9.89 -10.44
C VAL A 76 4.98 -10.73 -9.21
N THR A 77 6.18 -11.29 -9.15
CA THR A 77 6.70 -11.91 -7.93
C THR A 77 7.04 -10.81 -6.89
N LEU A 78 7.24 -11.20 -5.62
CA LEU A 78 7.72 -10.27 -4.62
C LEU A 78 9.07 -9.65 -5.01
N ARG A 79 9.95 -10.43 -5.63
CA ARG A 79 11.26 -9.96 -6.09
C ARG A 79 11.09 -8.87 -7.17
N ASP A 80 10.31 -9.14 -8.21
CA ASP A 80 10.08 -8.17 -9.28
C ASP A 80 9.44 -6.88 -8.75
N LYS A 81 8.48 -7.02 -7.80
CA LYS A 81 7.90 -5.87 -7.10
C LYS A 81 8.96 -5.01 -6.41
N LEU A 82 9.86 -5.64 -5.67
CA LEU A 82 10.93 -4.93 -4.95
C LEU A 82 11.90 -4.26 -5.92
N ASP A 83 12.27 -4.93 -7.02
CA ASP A 83 13.12 -4.36 -8.07
C ASP A 83 12.47 -3.13 -8.73
N GLN A 84 11.16 -3.20 -9.02
CA GLN A 84 10.40 -2.06 -9.57
C GLN A 84 10.29 -0.89 -8.58
N LEU A 85 10.06 -1.15 -7.30
CA LEU A 85 10.03 -0.12 -6.25
C LEU A 85 11.40 0.53 -6.08
N GLN A 86 12.47 -0.26 -6.16
CA GLN A 86 13.85 0.25 -6.14
C GLN A 86 14.13 1.15 -7.35
N ALA A 87 13.71 0.76 -8.54
CA ALA A 87 13.85 1.58 -9.75
C ALA A 87 13.07 2.90 -9.63
N CYS A 88 11.97 2.94 -8.89
CA CYS A 88 11.24 4.17 -8.56
C CYS A 88 11.95 5.03 -7.49
N GLY A 89 13.06 4.57 -6.91
CA GLY A 89 13.89 5.33 -5.98
C GLY A 89 13.28 5.48 -4.58
N VAL A 90 12.49 4.50 -4.13
CA VAL A 90 11.95 4.41 -2.75
C VAL A 90 13.10 4.14 -1.77
N ASP A 91 13.09 4.77 -0.60
CA ASP A 91 14.16 4.61 0.39
C ASP A 91 14.01 3.31 1.18
N GLN A 92 12.78 2.99 1.62
CA GLN A 92 12.52 1.74 2.35
C GLN A 92 11.18 1.10 1.96
N VAL A 93 11.13 -0.22 2.05
CA VAL A 93 9.93 -1.04 1.88
C VAL A 93 9.74 -1.90 3.11
N VAL A 94 8.55 -1.83 3.69
CA VAL A 94 8.16 -2.72 4.78
C VAL A 94 7.12 -3.71 4.24
N VAL A 95 7.48 -5.00 4.27
CA VAL A 95 6.61 -6.09 3.85
C VAL A 95 5.98 -6.70 5.11
N LEU A 96 4.69 -6.48 5.30
CA LEU A 96 3.96 -7.11 6.39
C LEU A 96 3.43 -8.48 5.96
N ARG A 97 3.54 -9.45 6.86
CA ARG A 97 2.85 -10.72 6.70
C ARG A 97 1.34 -10.48 6.83
N PHE A 98 0.60 -10.79 5.76
CA PHE A 98 -0.85 -10.74 5.81
C PHE A 98 -1.40 -12.06 6.36
N ASP A 99 -1.80 -12.04 7.62
CA ASP A 99 -2.30 -13.19 8.38
C ASP A 99 -3.60 -12.85 9.12
N ALA A 100 -4.08 -13.79 9.94
CA ALA A 100 -5.31 -13.62 10.70
C ALA A 100 -5.25 -12.44 11.67
N GLN A 101 -4.10 -12.17 12.27
CA GLN A 101 -3.92 -11.06 13.21
C GLN A 101 -4.06 -9.73 12.49
N LEU A 102 -3.33 -9.54 11.40
CA LEU A 102 -3.40 -8.31 10.61
C LEU A 102 -4.78 -8.12 9.97
N ALA A 103 -5.39 -9.21 9.46
CA ALA A 103 -6.72 -9.16 8.85
C ALA A 103 -7.84 -8.80 9.84
N ALA A 104 -7.66 -9.08 11.13
CA ALA A 104 -8.61 -8.79 12.20
C ALA A 104 -8.49 -7.39 12.80
N LEU A 105 -7.41 -6.64 12.49
CA LEU A 105 -7.23 -5.29 13.03
C LEU A 105 -8.36 -4.38 12.58
N SER A 106 -9.03 -3.75 13.55
CA SER A 106 -9.94 -2.65 13.23
C SER A 106 -9.19 -1.52 12.52
N PRO A 107 -9.87 -0.64 11.77
CA PRO A 107 -9.21 0.52 11.16
C PRO A 107 -8.41 1.35 12.16
N GLN A 108 -8.96 1.62 13.34
CA GLN A 108 -8.27 2.39 14.37
C GLN A 108 -7.03 1.64 14.88
N ALA A 109 -7.15 0.34 15.16
CA ALA A 109 -6.00 -0.45 15.61
C ALA A 109 -4.89 -0.53 14.55
N PHE A 110 -5.25 -0.59 13.26
CA PHE A 110 -4.27 -0.52 12.17
C PHE A 110 -3.53 0.83 12.17
N ILE A 111 -4.23 1.93 12.33
CA ILE A 111 -3.60 3.26 12.41
C ILE A 111 -2.66 3.32 13.62
N ASP A 112 -3.12 2.97 14.80
CA ASP A 112 -2.37 3.10 16.03
C ASP A 112 -1.13 2.20 16.05
N GLN A 113 -1.30 0.91 15.75
CA GLN A 113 -0.25 -0.09 15.90
C GLN A 113 0.71 -0.10 14.71
N VAL A 114 0.20 0.03 13.48
CA VAL A 114 1.02 -0.09 12.28
C VAL A 114 1.57 1.25 11.83
N LEU A 115 0.68 2.25 11.64
CA LEU A 115 1.12 3.52 11.07
C LEU A 115 1.87 4.39 12.09
N CYS A 116 1.33 4.53 13.29
CA CYS A 116 1.90 5.42 14.29
C CYS A 116 3.01 4.75 15.10
N GLN A 117 2.70 3.65 15.80
CA GLN A 117 3.68 3.00 16.68
C GLN A 117 4.75 2.23 15.90
N GLY A 118 4.33 1.54 14.83
CA GLY A 118 5.22 0.68 14.05
C GLY A 118 6.11 1.42 13.07
N LEU A 119 5.54 2.37 12.31
CA LEU A 119 6.23 3.05 11.22
C LEU A 119 6.52 4.54 11.49
N GLY A 120 5.98 5.11 12.56
CA GLY A 120 6.13 6.53 12.86
C GLY A 120 5.69 7.44 11.71
N ALA A 121 4.61 7.09 11.02
CA ALA A 121 4.14 7.83 9.86
C ALA A 121 3.90 9.31 10.22
N ARG A 122 4.48 10.22 9.43
CA ARG A 122 4.28 11.67 9.52
C ARG A 122 3.52 12.24 8.34
N TYR A 123 3.51 11.50 7.25
CA TYR A 123 2.76 11.79 6.04
C TYR A 123 2.32 10.48 5.41
N VAL A 124 1.06 10.38 5.02
CA VAL A 124 0.49 9.19 4.39
C VAL A 124 -0.18 9.57 3.08
N LEU A 125 0.31 9.01 1.97
CA LEU A 125 -0.27 9.19 0.64
C LEU A 125 -1.01 7.92 0.24
N VAL A 126 -2.30 8.03 -0.09
CA VAL A 126 -3.13 6.90 -0.50
C VAL A 126 -3.84 7.15 -1.83
N GLY A 127 -4.26 6.07 -2.49
CA GLY A 127 -5.10 6.17 -3.69
C GLY A 127 -6.55 6.57 -3.36
N ASP A 128 -7.31 6.90 -4.40
CA ASP A 128 -8.72 7.35 -4.28
C ASP A 128 -9.68 6.24 -3.79
N ASP A 129 -9.36 4.97 -4.07
CA ASP A 129 -10.12 3.79 -3.68
C ASP A 129 -9.58 3.08 -2.44
N PHE A 130 -8.69 3.76 -1.70
CA PHE A 130 -8.03 3.17 -0.54
C PHE A 130 -9.02 2.76 0.55
N ARG A 131 -8.90 1.50 0.98
CA ARG A 131 -9.65 0.91 2.08
C ARG A 131 -8.74 0.04 2.93
N PHE A 132 -8.93 0.06 4.25
CA PHE A 132 -8.07 -0.66 5.17
C PHE A 132 -8.83 -1.17 6.40
N GLY A 133 -8.14 -1.97 7.22
CA GLY A 133 -8.70 -2.60 8.40
C GLY A 133 -9.67 -3.75 8.10
N ALA A 134 -10.14 -4.40 9.17
CA ALA A 134 -11.09 -5.50 9.07
C ALA A 134 -12.32 -5.10 8.26
N GLN A 135 -12.77 -6.00 7.39
CA GLN A 135 -13.92 -5.80 6.48
C GLN A 135 -13.79 -4.56 5.58
N ARG A 136 -12.58 -4.01 5.39
CA ARG A 136 -12.33 -2.77 4.62
C ARG A 136 -13.12 -1.56 5.18
N ALA A 137 -13.38 -1.54 6.48
CA ALA A 137 -14.21 -0.53 7.12
C ALA A 137 -13.55 0.85 7.21
N GLY A 138 -12.20 0.91 7.14
CA GLY A 138 -11.46 2.16 7.09
C GLY A 138 -11.43 2.77 5.71
N ASP A 139 -11.54 4.08 5.62
CA ASP A 139 -11.48 4.88 4.41
C ASP A 139 -10.58 6.11 4.58
N TYR A 140 -10.51 6.93 3.52
CA TYR A 140 -9.73 8.17 3.54
C TYR A 140 -10.18 9.13 4.65
N ALA A 141 -11.50 9.30 4.84
CA ALA A 141 -12.01 10.27 5.83
C ALA A 141 -11.63 9.88 7.27
N LEU A 142 -11.69 8.58 7.57
CA LEU A 142 -11.27 8.06 8.88
C LEU A 142 -9.76 8.23 9.08
N LEU A 143 -8.96 7.97 8.03
CA LEU A 143 -7.50 8.13 8.08
C LEU A 143 -7.11 9.59 8.27
N ASP A 144 -7.74 10.52 7.55
CA ASP A 144 -7.50 11.96 7.64
C ASP A 144 -7.86 12.51 9.03
N ALA A 145 -9.03 12.14 9.54
CA ALA A 145 -9.45 12.50 10.90
C ALA A 145 -8.49 11.93 11.97
N ALA A 146 -7.95 10.74 11.78
CA ALA A 146 -6.94 10.17 12.66
C ALA A 146 -5.62 10.91 12.57
N GLY A 147 -5.20 11.29 11.35
CA GLY A 147 -3.99 12.10 11.12
C GLY A 147 -4.02 13.41 11.88
N ALA A 148 -5.15 14.13 11.80
CA ALA A 148 -5.35 15.37 12.54
C ALA A 148 -5.22 15.20 14.06
N ARG A 149 -5.65 14.05 14.61
CA ARG A 149 -5.54 13.76 16.06
C ARG A 149 -4.17 13.28 16.48
N GLN A 150 -3.47 12.55 15.61
CA GLN A 150 -2.23 11.82 15.95
C GLN A 150 -0.96 12.47 15.38
N GLY A 151 -1.10 13.58 14.66
CA GLY A 151 0.02 14.40 14.21
C GLY A 151 0.70 13.86 12.95
N PHE A 152 -0.06 13.31 11.99
CA PHE A 152 0.42 13.02 10.66
C PHE A 152 -0.52 13.58 9.58
N ASP A 153 0.06 14.02 8.48
CA ASP A 153 -0.71 14.55 7.36
C ASP A 153 -1.18 13.40 6.45
N VAL A 154 -2.35 13.56 5.85
CA VAL A 154 -2.90 12.59 4.89
C VAL A 154 -3.19 13.27 3.57
N ALA A 155 -2.74 12.69 2.49
CA ALA A 155 -3.08 13.12 1.14
C ALA A 155 -3.68 11.99 0.34
N ARG A 156 -4.59 12.34 -0.56
CA ARG A 156 -5.21 11.41 -1.50
C ARG A 156 -4.79 11.77 -2.92
N MET A 157 -4.20 10.80 -3.61
CA MET A 157 -3.95 10.93 -5.02
C MET A 157 -5.22 10.55 -5.79
N ASN A 158 -5.75 11.49 -6.57
CA ASN A 158 -6.84 11.20 -7.50
C ASN A 158 -6.35 10.22 -8.58
N SER A 159 -7.28 9.48 -9.19
CA SER A 159 -6.96 8.53 -10.25
C SER A 159 -6.06 9.15 -11.32
N TYR A 160 -4.97 8.46 -11.64
CA TYR A 160 -4.07 8.88 -12.71
C TYR A 160 -4.63 8.41 -14.05
N GLU A 161 -5.00 9.36 -14.91
CA GLU A 161 -5.51 9.08 -16.26
C GLU A 161 -4.43 9.36 -17.30
N VAL A 162 -4.25 8.43 -18.24
CA VAL A 162 -3.41 8.62 -19.43
C VAL A 162 -4.32 8.54 -20.65
N HIS A 163 -4.39 9.63 -21.41
CA HIS A 163 -5.25 9.75 -22.61
C HIS A 163 -6.72 9.39 -22.34
N GLY A 164 -7.26 9.82 -21.19
CA GLY A 164 -8.65 9.53 -20.80
C GLY A 164 -8.89 8.10 -20.27
N LEU A 165 -7.84 7.30 -20.14
CA LEU A 165 -7.92 5.96 -19.55
C LEU A 165 -7.33 5.99 -18.15
N ARG A 166 -8.12 5.56 -17.18
CA ARG A 166 -7.66 5.42 -15.78
C ARG A 166 -6.59 4.35 -15.69
N ALA A 167 -5.43 4.69 -15.14
CA ALA A 167 -4.43 3.70 -14.77
C ALA A 167 -4.96 2.89 -13.58
N VAL A 168 -5.36 1.65 -13.82
CA VAL A 168 -5.85 0.73 -12.79
C VAL A 168 -4.83 -0.35 -12.53
N SER A 169 -4.73 -0.83 -11.29
CA SER A 169 -4.07 -2.10 -11.04
C SER A 169 -4.98 -3.21 -11.60
N TYR A 170 -4.41 -4.14 -12.34
CA TYR A 170 -5.09 -5.23 -13.05
C TYR A 170 -5.79 -6.25 -12.13
N THR A 171 -6.36 -5.84 -11.03
CA THR A 171 -7.11 -6.73 -10.14
C THR A 171 -8.45 -7.21 -10.74
N HIS A 172 -8.82 -6.73 -11.94
CA HIS A 172 -10.00 -7.12 -12.70
C HIS A 172 -9.69 -7.20 -14.19
N LEU A 173 -8.83 -8.14 -14.59
CA LEU A 173 -8.84 -8.61 -15.96
C LEU A 173 -10.01 -9.62 -16.12
N THR A 174 -11.20 -9.11 -16.34
CA THR A 174 -12.10 -9.80 -17.25
C THR A 174 -11.56 -9.49 -18.64
N LEU A 175 -10.91 -10.46 -19.27
CA LEU A 175 -10.64 -10.41 -20.70
C LEU A 175 -11.99 -10.12 -21.38
N PRO A 176 -12.12 -9.09 -22.24
CA PRO A 176 -13.29 -9.01 -23.09
C PRO A 176 -13.33 -10.29 -23.90
N THR A 177 -14.40 -11.05 -23.75
CA THR A 177 -14.69 -12.18 -24.61
C THR A 177 -14.80 -11.58 -26.01
N ILE A 178 -13.76 -11.73 -26.81
CA ILE A 178 -13.85 -11.43 -28.25
C ILE A 178 -14.75 -12.54 -28.79
N LEU A 179 -16.03 -12.22 -28.96
CA LEU A 179 -16.93 -12.98 -29.78
C LEU A 179 -16.42 -12.84 -31.22
N LEU A 180 -15.87 -13.92 -31.74
CA LEU A 180 -15.70 -14.14 -33.16
C LEU A 180 -17.07 -14.34 -33.80
#